data_064e475ebaeea869ee87d8019c481313
#
_entry.id   064e475ebaeea869ee87d8019c481313
#
_cell.length_a   1.000
_cell.length_b   1.000
_cell.length_c   1.000
_cell.angle_alpha   90.00
_cell.angle_beta   90.00
_cell.angle_gamma   90.00
#
_symmetry.space_group_name_H-M   'P 1'
#
loop_
_entity.id
_entity.type
_entity.pdbx_description
1 polymer ?
#
loop_
_entity_poly.entity_id
_entity_poly.type
_entity_poly.pdbx_seq_one_letter_code
_entity_poly.pdbx_strand_id
1 'polypeptide(L)' 'MEDWLTTYEAVHISGYELDYIRKLVRAEKIVGRKWGQSWQVSRASLLAFLKSREHEGQKRGRKPIP' A
#
# COMPACT_ATOMS: atom_id res chain seq x y z
N MET A 1 -9.61 -16.15 -2.56
CA MET A 1 -8.71 -16.36 -1.47
C MET A 1 -7.71 -15.24 -1.39
N GLU A 2 -7.56 -14.68 -0.21
CA GLU A 2 -6.68 -13.55 -0.09
C GLU A 2 -5.28 -13.97 0.18
N ASP A 3 -4.35 -13.26 -0.43
CA ASP A 3 -2.95 -13.44 -0.13
C ASP A 3 -2.56 -12.40 0.89
N TRP A 4 -2.02 -12.84 2.00
CA TRP A 4 -1.56 -11.93 3.02
C TRP A 4 -0.04 -11.83 2.95
N LEU A 5 0.44 -10.61 2.89
CA LEU A 5 1.86 -10.35 2.82
C LEU A 5 2.38 -9.93 4.18
N THR A 6 3.63 -10.23 4.47
CA THR A 6 4.26 -9.63 5.63
C THR A 6 4.53 -8.17 5.30
N THR A 7 4.80 -7.38 6.33
CA THR A 7 5.12 -5.98 6.09
C THR A 7 6.38 -5.85 5.24
N TYR A 8 7.32 -6.77 5.40
CA TYR A 8 8.54 -6.73 4.60
C TYR A 8 8.23 -6.98 3.12
N GLU A 9 7.35 -7.92 2.87
CA GLU A 9 6.96 -8.19 1.50
C GLU A 9 6.23 -6.99 0.91
N ALA A 10 5.39 -6.36 1.71
CA ALA A 10 4.67 -5.18 1.25
C ALA A 10 5.64 -4.05 0.91
N VAL A 11 6.65 -3.85 1.73
CA VAL A 11 7.68 -2.85 1.46
C VAL A 11 8.38 -3.16 0.15
N HIS A 12 8.72 -4.41 -0.03
CA HIS A 12 9.45 -4.82 -1.22
C HIS A 12 8.64 -4.60 -2.50
N ILE A 13 7.38 -4.95 -2.45
CA ILE A 13 6.51 -4.83 -3.61
C ILE A 13 6.21 -3.36 -3.91
N SER A 14 5.95 -2.59 -2.88
CA SER A 14 5.48 -1.23 -3.07
C SER A 14 6.62 -0.20 -3.19
N GLY A 15 7.74 -0.51 -2.61
CA GLY A 15 8.82 0.46 -2.56
C GLY A 15 8.63 1.50 -1.48
N TYR A 16 7.59 1.38 -0.68
CA TYR A 16 7.35 2.32 0.41
C TYR A 16 8.12 1.88 1.65
N GLU A 17 8.33 2.81 2.55
CA GLU A 17 8.96 2.49 3.81
C GLU A 17 7.98 1.80 4.74
N LEU A 18 8.52 1.07 5.68
CA LEU A 18 7.71 0.32 6.62
C LEU A 18 6.75 1.21 7.38
N ASP A 19 7.24 2.35 7.84
CA ASP A 19 6.39 3.28 8.57
C ASP A 19 5.23 3.79 7.73
N TYR A 20 5.47 4.00 6.47
CA TYR A 20 4.43 4.46 5.58
C TYR A 20 3.37 3.38 5.38
N ILE A 21 3.83 2.13 5.23
CA ILE A 21 2.90 1.02 5.12
C ILE A 21 2.00 0.95 6.34
N ARG A 22 2.58 1.11 7.52
CA ARG A 22 1.81 1.08 8.75
C ARG A 22 0.80 2.20 8.81
N LYS A 23 1.20 3.37 8.35
CA LYS A 23 0.31 4.51 8.29
C LYS A 23 -0.87 4.24 7.38
N LEU A 24 -0.63 3.64 6.24
CA LEU A 24 -1.67 3.32 5.29
C LEU A 24 -2.67 2.32 5.88
N VAL A 25 -2.16 1.36 6.60
CA VAL A 25 -3.03 0.38 7.25
C VAL A 25 -3.88 1.05 8.33
N ARG A 26 -3.27 1.91 9.11
CA ARG A 26 -3.98 2.61 10.15
C ARG A 26 -5.05 3.52 9.59
N ALA A 27 -4.76 4.16 8.48
CA ALA A 27 -5.70 5.06 7.84
C ALA A 27 -6.72 4.29 7.01
N GLU A 28 -6.62 2.98 7.00
CA GLU A 28 -7.53 2.11 6.27
C GLU A 28 -7.49 2.37 4.77
N LYS A 29 -6.35 2.82 4.30
CA LYS A 29 -6.16 2.99 2.88
C LYS A 29 -5.81 1.67 2.22
N ILE A 30 -5.21 0.78 2.96
CA ILE A 30 -5.01 -0.59 2.52
C ILE A 30 -5.45 -1.48 3.66
N VAL A 31 -5.89 -2.67 3.30
CA VAL A 31 -6.39 -3.61 4.29
C VAL A 31 -5.22 -4.32 4.94
N GLY A 32 -5.19 -4.30 6.25
CA GLY A 32 -4.17 -5.00 7.00
C GLY A 32 -4.78 -5.62 8.22
N ARG A 33 -4.07 -6.55 8.82
CA ARG A 33 -4.52 -7.16 10.05
C ARG A 33 -3.32 -7.52 10.89
N LYS A 34 -3.55 -7.63 12.18
CA LYS A 34 -2.52 -8.02 13.09
C LYS A 34 -2.60 -9.52 13.31
N TRP A 35 -1.48 -10.18 13.15
CA TRP A 35 -1.41 -11.61 13.34
C TRP A 35 -0.31 -11.89 14.34
N GLY A 36 -0.70 -12.21 15.57
CA GLY A 36 0.29 -12.36 16.62
C GLY A 36 0.95 -11.03 16.88
N GLN A 37 2.23 -10.97 16.73
CA GLN A 37 2.98 -9.74 16.91
C GLN A 37 3.36 -9.10 15.59
N SER A 38 2.85 -9.62 14.52
CA SER A 38 3.19 -9.11 13.21
C SER A 38 1.97 -8.55 12.51
N TRP A 39 2.21 -7.64 11.59
CA TRP A 39 1.15 -7.13 10.75
C TRP A 39 1.21 -7.82 9.41
N GLN A 40 0.03 -8.06 8.85
CA GLN A 40 -0.07 -8.61 7.50
C GLN A 40 -0.90 -7.67 6.66
N VAL A 41 -0.57 -7.59 5.40
CA VAL A 41 -1.21 -6.66 4.47
C VAL A 41 -1.84 -7.46 3.36
N SER A 42 -3.06 -7.11 2.99
CA SER A 42 -3.73 -7.78 1.89
C SER A 42 -3.04 -7.41 0.59
N ARG A 43 -2.59 -8.41 -0.14
CA ARG A 43 -1.90 -8.17 -1.39
C ARG A 43 -2.80 -7.48 -2.38
N ALA A 44 -4.03 -7.93 -2.50
CA ALA A 44 -4.97 -7.33 -3.44
C ALA A 44 -5.19 -5.86 -3.13
N SER A 45 -5.33 -5.56 -1.84
CA SER A 45 -5.54 -4.20 -1.41
C SER A 45 -4.35 -3.31 -1.70
N LEU A 46 -3.16 -3.84 -1.44
CA LEU A 46 -1.93 -3.09 -1.70
C LEU A 46 -1.78 -2.80 -3.18
N LEU A 47 -1.98 -3.81 -4.00
CA LEU A 47 -1.84 -3.62 -5.44
C LEU A 47 -2.87 -2.64 -5.98
N ALA A 48 -4.08 -2.71 -5.45
CA ALA A 48 -5.11 -1.77 -5.86
C ALA A 48 -4.73 -0.35 -5.48
N PHE A 49 -4.15 -0.18 -4.30
CA PHE A 49 -3.72 1.12 -3.84
C PHE A 49 -2.60 1.68 -4.72
N LEU A 50 -1.66 0.83 -5.06
CA LEU A 50 -0.55 1.25 -5.90
C LEU A 50 -1.03 1.68 -7.27
N LYS A 51 -1.96 0.92 -7.80
CA LYS A 51 -2.51 1.25 -9.09
C LYS A 51 -3.24 2.57 -9.07
N SER A 52 -3.98 2.81 -8.01
CA SER A 52 -4.70 4.04 -7.84
C SER A 52 -3.75 5.23 -7.72
N ARG A 53 -2.69 5.05 -6.96
CA ARG A 53 -1.71 6.11 -6.78
C ARG A 53 -0.98 6.43 -8.06
N GLU A 54 -0.68 5.41 -8.82
CA GLU A 54 -0.02 5.58 -10.08
C GLU A 54 -0.86 6.42 -11.00
N HIS A 55 -2.14 6.14 -11.03
CA HIS A 55 -3.09 6.86 -11.84
C HIS A 55 -3.17 8.32 -11.41
N GLU A 56 -3.25 8.55 -10.13
CA GLU A 56 -3.30 9.90 -9.60
C GLU A 56 -2.02 10.65 -9.85
N GLY A 57 -0.92 9.96 -9.76
CA GLY A 57 0.37 10.56 -10.03
C GLY A 57 0.46 11.07 -11.43
N GLN A 58 -0.05 10.32 -12.36
CA GLN A 58 -0.05 10.74 -13.73
C GLN A 58 -0.90 11.97 -13.94
N LYS A 59 -2.05 12.00 -13.34
CA LYS A 59 -2.91 13.13 -13.44
C LYS A 59 -2.23 14.35 -12.90
N ARG A 60 -1.61 14.23 -11.77
CA ARG A 60 -0.94 15.31 -11.16
C ARG A 60 0.21 15.80 -11.98
N GLY A 61 0.91 14.90 -12.58
CA GLY A 61 2.03 15.21 -13.40
C GLY A 61 1.66 16.11 -14.53
N ARG A 62 0.49 15.92 -15.10
CA ARG A 62 0.08 16.74 -16.18
C ARG A 62 -0.44 18.07 -15.72
N LYS A 63 -1.11 18.08 -14.62
CA LYS A 63 -1.70 19.24 -14.15
C LYS A 63 -0.78 20.38 -13.88
N PRO A 64 0.23 20.22 -13.17
CA PRO A 64 1.07 21.32 -12.80
C PRO A 64 1.83 21.90 -13.91
N ILE A 65 1.90 21.25 -14.96
CA ILE A 65 2.64 21.70 -16.00
C ILE A 65 2.07 22.80 -16.74
N PRO A 66 0.99 23.11 -16.82
CA PRO A 66 0.46 24.16 -17.62
C PRO A 66 1.18 25.43 -17.43
#